data_7ca7dd98d03d37dffcdba6621fac2aff
#
_entry.id   7ca7dd98d03d37dffcdba6621fac2aff
#
_cell.length_a   1.000
_cell.length_b   1.000
_cell.length_c   1.000
_cell.angle_alpha   90.00
_cell.angle_beta   90.00
_cell.angle_gamma   90.00
#
_symmetry.space_group_name_H-M   'P 1'
#
loop_
_entity.id
_entity.type
_entity.pdbx_description
1 polymer ?
#
loop_
_entity_poly.entity_id
_entity_poly.type
_entity_poly.pdbx_seq_one_letter_code
_entity_poly.pdbx_strand_id
1 'polypeptide(L)'
;MRLGKEDFRKLLNEPLLDRVELARAEAIIARGGKWLDVRLPSEFENYHMEGAINLPLYFIRLKLKTLDRNIQYVVCCDTGRRSSAAAFILSERGFHASVLQGGLLTTAIAKK
;
A
#
# COMPACT_ATOMS: atom_id res chain seq x y z
N MET A 1 16.45 -0.40 -22.63
CA MET A 1 15.72 0.82 -22.96
C MET A 1 16.33 2.00 -22.20
N ARG A 2 16.53 3.07 -22.91
CA ARG A 2 17.13 4.26 -22.30
C ARG A 2 16.03 5.20 -21.83
N LEU A 3 16.08 5.58 -20.57
CA LEU A 3 15.15 6.55 -20.03
C LEU A 3 15.54 7.95 -20.50
N GLY A 4 14.55 8.75 -20.87
CA GLY A 4 14.76 10.13 -21.18
C GLY A 4 15.03 10.93 -19.91
N LYS A 5 15.48 12.17 -20.09
CA LYS A 5 15.75 13.06 -18.97
C LYS A 5 14.52 13.26 -18.09
N GLU A 6 13.36 13.42 -18.71
CA GLU A 6 12.12 13.63 -17.97
C GLU A 6 11.70 12.38 -17.21
N ASP A 7 11.86 11.20 -17.82
CA ASP A 7 11.53 9.96 -17.16
C ASP A 7 12.43 9.72 -15.95
N PHE A 8 13.71 10.01 -16.12
CA PHE A 8 14.67 9.86 -15.04
C PHE A 8 14.39 10.84 -13.91
N ARG A 9 14.09 12.09 -14.26
CA ARG A 9 13.72 13.11 -13.28
C ARG A 9 12.44 12.73 -12.56
N LYS A 10 11.49 12.18 -13.30
CA LYS A 10 10.24 11.73 -12.74
C LYS A 10 10.46 10.61 -11.74
N LEU A 11 11.34 9.65 -12.05
CA LEU A 11 11.69 8.59 -11.12
C LEU A 11 12.37 9.12 -9.85
N LEU A 12 13.20 10.14 -9.99
CA LEU A 12 13.91 10.73 -8.85
C LEU A 12 13.03 11.64 -8.01
N ASN A 13 12.12 12.36 -8.66
CA ASN A 13 11.27 13.35 -8.00
C ASN A 13 9.83 12.92 -7.86
N GLU A 14 9.50 11.74 -8.35
CA GLU A 14 8.19 11.16 -8.10
C GLU A 14 7.93 11.26 -6.62
N PRO A 15 6.72 11.66 -6.27
CA PRO A 15 6.43 11.89 -4.88
C PRO A 15 6.94 10.70 -4.09
N LEU A 16 7.87 10.98 -3.22
CA LEU A 16 8.28 10.00 -2.26
C LEU A 16 7.01 9.44 -1.69
N LEU A 17 6.85 8.14 -1.80
CA LEU A 17 5.67 7.50 -1.26
C LEU A 17 5.55 7.90 0.20
N ASP A 18 4.34 8.19 0.63
CA ASP A 18 4.08 8.50 2.02
C ASP A 18 4.24 7.22 2.83
N ARG A 19 5.38 7.09 3.52
CA ARG A 19 5.67 5.93 4.34
C ARG A 19 5.32 6.26 5.78
N VAL A 20 4.52 5.39 6.38
CA VAL A 20 4.01 5.65 7.73
C VAL A 20 4.39 4.49 8.66
N GLU A 21 4.71 4.83 9.89
CA GLU A 21 4.91 3.84 10.93
C GLU A 21 3.55 3.34 11.42
N LEU A 22 3.55 2.24 12.14
CA LEU A 22 2.32 1.60 12.59
C LEU A 22 1.40 2.55 13.37
N ALA A 23 1.95 3.36 14.27
CA ALA A 23 1.14 4.27 15.08
C ALA A 23 0.37 5.27 14.20
N ARG A 24 1.04 5.83 13.18
CA ARG A 24 0.39 6.76 12.26
C ARG A 24 -0.61 6.04 11.37
N ALA A 25 -0.28 4.83 10.94
CA ALA A 25 -1.20 4.00 10.17
C ALA A 25 -2.49 3.76 10.95
N GLU A 26 -2.37 3.38 12.21
CA GLU A 26 -3.53 3.16 13.07
C GLU A 26 -4.37 4.42 13.23
N ALA A 27 -3.72 5.58 13.32
CA ALA A 27 -4.43 6.86 13.40
C ALA A 27 -5.22 7.14 12.11
N ILE A 28 -4.65 6.81 10.96
CA ILE A 28 -5.35 6.95 9.67
C ILE A 28 -6.58 6.05 9.64
N ILE A 29 -6.43 4.80 10.06
CA ILE A 29 -7.54 3.85 10.11
C ILE A 29 -8.65 4.35 11.05
N ALA A 30 -8.26 4.88 12.21
CA ALA A 30 -9.22 5.41 13.19
C ALA A 30 -10.04 6.58 12.63
N ARG A 31 -9.52 7.29 11.64
CA ARG A 31 -10.20 8.41 10.99
C ARG A 31 -11.01 8.00 9.77
N GLY A 32 -11.20 6.72 9.55
CA GLY A 32 -11.97 6.21 8.42
C GLY A 32 -11.14 5.65 7.28
N GLY A 33 -9.82 5.62 7.42
CA GLY A 33 -8.96 4.98 6.43
C GLY A 33 -9.13 3.47 6.43
N LYS A 34 -8.55 2.83 5.43
CA LYS A 34 -8.66 1.38 5.28
C LYS A 34 -7.29 0.75 5.05
N TRP A 35 -7.06 -0.40 5.65
CA TRP A 35 -5.90 -1.23 5.34
C TRP A 35 -6.12 -1.87 3.98
N LEU A 36 -5.13 -1.79 3.11
CA LEU A 36 -5.15 -2.46 1.82
C LEU A 36 -3.97 -3.42 1.76
N ASP A 37 -4.27 -4.70 1.91
CA ASP A 37 -3.28 -5.77 1.93
C ASP A 37 -3.08 -6.31 0.52
N VAL A 38 -1.89 -6.11 -0.02
CA VAL A 38 -1.61 -6.48 -1.42
C VAL A 38 -0.84 -7.79 -1.54
N ARG A 39 -0.84 -8.58 -0.47
CA ARG A 39 -0.27 -9.91 -0.47
C ARG A 39 -1.21 -10.91 -1.14
N LEU A 40 -0.71 -12.13 -1.32
CA LEU A 40 -1.53 -13.21 -1.85
C LEU A 40 -2.65 -13.57 -0.87
N PRO A 41 -3.79 -14.12 -1.38
CA PRO A 41 -4.87 -14.53 -0.48
C PRO A 41 -4.43 -15.53 0.59
N SER A 42 -3.53 -16.45 0.26
CA SER A 42 -3.02 -17.41 1.24
C SER A 42 -2.25 -16.76 2.37
N GLU A 43 -1.50 -15.71 2.05
CA GLU A 43 -0.80 -14.93 3.07
C GLU A 43 -1.79 -14.17 3.95
N PHE A 44 -2.80 -13.59 3.31
CA PHE A 44 -3.85 -12.84 4.00
C PHE A 44 -4.63 -13.73 4.96
N GLU A 45 -4.96 -14.92 4.54
CA GLU A 45 -5.68 -15.88 5.39
C GLU A 45 -4.90 -16.27 6.64
N ASN A 46 -3.58 -16.32 6.51
CA ASN A 46 -2.71 -16.71 7.63
C ASN A 46 -2.76 -15.67 8.76
N TYR A 47 -2.62 -14.42 8.42
CA TYR A 47 -2.84 -13.29 9.34
C TYR A 47 -3.04 -12.02 8.52
N HIS A 48 -3.78 -11.08 9.05
CA HIS A 48 -3.98 -9.76 8.42
C HIS A 48 -4.47 -8.77 9.47
N MET A 49 -4.38 -7.49 9.14
CA MET A 49 -4.91 -6.44 10.01
C MET A 49 -6.43 -6.51 10.00
N GLU A 50 -7.03 -6.24 11.16
CA GLU A 50 -8.48 -6.26 11.28
C GLU A 50 -9.11 -5.26 10.32
N GLY A 51 -10.13 -5.71 9.60
CA GLY A 51 -10.83 -4.87 8.64
C GLY A 51 -10.12 -4.65 7.32
N ALA A 52 -8.98 -5.30 7.10
CA ALA A 52 -8.20 -5.12 5.89
C ALA A 52 -8.90 -5.66 4.66
N ILE A 53 -8.72 -4.96 3.56
CA ILE A 53 -9.16 -5.41 2.24
C ILE A 53 -7.99 -6.15 1.61
N ASN A 54 -8.21 -7.35 1.12
CA ASN A 54 -7.17 -8.07 0.39
C ASN A 54 -7.32 -7.82 -1.11
N LEU A 55 -6.35 -7.12 -1.66
CA LEU A 55 -6.29 -6.85 -3.10
C LEU A 55 -4.88 -7.14 -3.56
N PRO A 56 -4.59 -8.37 -3.97
CA PRO A 56 -3.23 -8.74 -4.39
C PRO A 56 -2.67 -7.82 -5.46
N LEU A 57 -1.39 -7.53 -5.36
CA LEU A 57 -0.72 -6.60 -6.27
C LEU A 57 -1.01 -6.89 -7.74
N TYR A 58 -1.01 -8.16 -8.13
CA TYR A 58 -1.21 -8.54 -9.52
C TYR A 58 -2.62 -8.24 -10.06
N PHE A 59 -3.58 -7.97 -9.18
CA PHE A 59 -4.94 -7.59 -9.57
C PHE A 59 -5.22 -6.09 -9.44
N ILE A 60 -4.26 -5.33 -8.94
CA ILE A 60 -4.55 -3.95 -8.53
C ILE A 60 -5.12 -3.10 -9.66
N ARG A 61 -4.53 -3.21 -10.85
CA ARG A 61 -5.00 -2.43 -12.01
C ARG A 61 -6.39 -2.82 -12.46
N LEU A 62 -6.74 -4.09 -12.29
CA LEU A 62 -8.06 -4.60 -12.69
C LEU A 62 -9.16 -4.21 -11.71
N LYS A 63 -8.80 -3.95 -10.46
CA LYS A 63 -9.76 -3.73 -9.38
C LYS A 63 -9.81 -2.29 -8.88
N LEU A 64 -9.20 -1.35 -9.60
CA LEU A 64 -9.19 0.05 -9.18
C LEU A 64 -10.59 0.62 -8.97
N LYS A 65 -11.56 0.15 -9.76
CA LYS A 65 -12.95 0.62 -9.64
C LYS A 65 -13.62 0.19 -8.33
N THR A 66 -13.06 -0.79 -7.64
CA THR A 66 -13.60 -1.24 -6.36
C THR A 66 -13.13 -0.39 -5.19
N LEU A 67 -12.18 0.50 -5.45
CA LEU A 67 -11.61 1.37 -4.43
C LEU A 67 -12.22 2.76 -4.51
N ASP A 68 -12.18 3.47 -3.38
CA ASP A 68 -12.77 4.79 -3.25
C ASP A 68 -11.65 5.83 -3.15
N ARG A 69 -11.66 6.81 -4.05
CA ARG A 69 -10.65 7.88 -4.06
C ARG A 69 -10.74 8.81 -2.86
N ASN A 70 -11.84 8.76 -2.15
CA ASN A 70 -12.04 9.59 -0.96
C ASN A 70 -11.53 8.93 0.32
N ILE A 71 -11.08 7.69 0.23
CA ILE A 71 -10.56 6.96 1.38
C ILE A 71 -9.03 6.99 1.36
N GLN A 72 -8.44 7.22 2.53
CA GLN A 72 -7.00 7.08 2.69
C GLN A 72 -6.70 5.60 2.90
N TYR A 73 -5.97 5.00 1.98
CA TYR A 73 -5.56 3.60 2.11
C TYR A 73 -4.17 3.50 2.72
N VAL A 74 -4.01 2.61 3.69
CA VAL A 74 -2.70 2.23 4.17
C VAL A 74 -2.38 0.89 3.53
N VAL A 75 -1.46 0.91 2.58
CA VAL A 75 -1.11 -0.27 1.80
C VAL A 75 -0.04 -1.06 2.54
N CYS A 76 -0.24 -2.36 2.67
CA CYS A 76 0.70 -3.19 3.40
C CYS A 76 0.99 -4.50 2.67
N CYS A 77 2.18 -5.02 2.93
CA CYS A 77 2.62 -6.36 2.54
C CYS A 77 3.61 -6.82 3.61
N ASP A 78 4.33 -7.89 3.38
CA ASP A 78 5.26 -8.41 4.41
C ASP A 78 6.39 -7.43 4.74
N THR A 79 7.09 -6.94 3.72
CA THR A 79 8.30 -6.15 3.92
C THR A 79 8.21 -4.71 3.43
N GLY A 80 7.21 -4.38 2.63
CA GLY A 80 7.04 -3.05 2.06
C GLY A 80 7.31 -2.96 0.56
N ARG A 81 7.83 -4.01 -0.06
CA ARG A 81 8.15 -3.98 -1.50
C ARG A 81 6.90 -3.95 -2.38
N ARG A 82 6.03 -4.94 -2.18
CA ARG A 82 4.78 -5.02 -2.95
C ARG A 82 3.88 -3.84 -2.65
N SER A 83 3.83 -3.43 -1.39
CA SER A 83 3.01 -2.29 -0.99
C SER A 83 3.52 -0.98 -1.60
N SER A 84 4.83 -0.82 -1.73
CA SER A 84 5.40 0.36 -2.39
C SER A 84 5.00 0.42 -3.85
N ALA A 85 5.07 -0.71 -4.55
CA ALA A 85 4.64 -0.78 -5.95
C ALA A 85 3.16 -0.48 -6.09
N ALA A 86 2.34 -1.05 -5.21
CA ALA A 86 0.90 -0.82 -5.21
C ALA A 86 0.57 0.65 -4.94
N ALA A 87 1.21 1.26 -3.95
CA ALA A 87 0.97 2.65 -3.60
C ALA A 87 1.35 3.59 -4.75
N PHE A 88 2.42 3.26 -5.46
CA PHE A 88 2.83 4.02 -6.63
C PHE A 88 1.73 4.00 -7.70
N ILE A 89 1.22 2.81 -8.01
CA ILE A 89 0.14 2.66 -8.99
C ILE A 89 -1.10 3.43 -8.56
N LEU A 90 -1.49 3.30 -7.29
CA LEU A 90 -2.66 3.97 -6.75
C LEU A 90 -2.51 5.49 -6.80
N SER A 91 -1.34 5.99 -6.40
CA SER A 91 -1.09 7.44 -6.39
C SER A 91 -1.15 8.02 -7.79
N GLU A 92 -0.63 7.31 -8.79
CA GLU A 92 -0.71 7.75 -10.18
C GLU A 92 -2.15 7.81 -10.69
N ARG A 93 -3.05 7.04 -10.10
CA ARG A 93 -4.46 6.99 -10.51
C ARG A 93 -5.35 7.87 -9.63
N GLY A 94 -4.76 8.74 -8.81
CA GLY A 94 -5.49 9.71 -8.02
C GLY A 94 -6.04 9.20 -6.69
N PHE A 95 -5.57 8.04 -6.23
CA PHE A 95 -5.94 7.52 -4.92
C PHE A 95 -5.00 8.05 -3.85
N HIS A 96 -5.47 8.10 -2.62
CA HIS A 96 -4.65 8.44 -1.46
C HIS A 96 -4.12 7.14 -0.86
N ALA A 97 -2.81 6.94 -0.96
CA ALA A 97 -2.18 5.71 -0.50
C ALA A 97 -0.91 6.02 0.31
N SER A 98 -0.85 5.47 1.51
CA SER A 98 0.34 5.49 2.34
C SER A 98 0.86 4.06 2.44
N VAL A 99 2.15 3.89 2.67
CA VAL A 99 2.78 2.57 2.78
C VAL A 99 3.15 2.32 4.24
N LEU A 100 2.77 1.16 4.75
CA LEU A 100 3.22 0.75 6.09
C LEU A 100 4.72 0.43 6.01
N GLN A 101 5.51 1.27 6.66
CA GLN A 101 6.95 1.13 6.65
C GLN A 101 7.39 -0.17 7.30
N GLY A 102 8.26 -0.91 6.61
CA GLY A 102 8.76 -2.18 7.11
C GLY A 102 7.79 -3.35 6.97
N GLY A 103 6.54 -3.07 6.59
CA GLY A 103 5.55 -4.09 6.35
C GLY A 103 5.02 -4.80 7.59
N LEU A 104 4.18 -5.79 7.36
CA LEU A 104 3.51 -6.54 8.44
C LEU A 104 4.48 -7.34 9.31
N LEU A 105 5.63 -7.72 8.77
CA LEU A 105 6.63 -8.48 9.54
C LEU A 105 7.14 -7.73 10.76
N THR A 106 7.01 -6.40 10.76
CA THR A 106 7.42 -5.59 11.91
C THR A 106 6.32 -5.47 12.96
N THR A 107 5.13 -5.99 12.67
CA THR A 107 3.97 -5.86 13.56
C THR A 107 3.79 -7.10 14.43
N ALA A 108 3.02 -6.93 15.50
CA ALA A 108 2.75 -8.03 16.43
C ALA A 108 1.97 -9.19 15.80
N ILE A 109 1.13 -8.91 14.79
CA ILE A 109 0.32 -9.97 14.18
C ILE A 109 1.17 -11.03 13.47
N ALA A 110 2.33 -10.64 12.96
CA ALA A 110 3.23 -11.57 12.28
C ALA A 110 4.06 -12.42 13.24
N LYS A 111 4.05 -12.08 14.53
CA LYS A 111 4.91 -12.74 15.52
C LYS A 111 4.16 -13.78 16.35
N LYS A 112 2.97 -14.13 15.96
CA LYS A 112 2.20 -15.17 16.64
C LYS A 112 2.72 -16.55 16.31
#